data_e2dc345137bd34503e5983e70679eccc
#
_entry.id   e2dc345137bd34503e5983e70679eccc
#
_cell.length_a   1.000
_cell.length_b   1.000
_cell.length_c   1.000
_cell.angle_alpha   90.00
_cell.angle_beta   90.00
_cell.angle_gamma   90.00
#
_symmetry.space_group_name_H-M   'P 1'
#
loop_
_entity.id
_entity.type
_entity.pdbx_description
1 polymer ?
#
loop_
_entity_poly.entity_id
_entity_poly.type
_entity_poly.pdbx_seq_one_letter_code
_entity_poly.pdbx_strand_id
1 'polypeptide(L)'
;LHELGYTNVVSVAGGFQKWKDEGRTWRTPAVLTAEQRNRYQRHILLPEVGVEGQSKLLSSKVLLLGAGGLGSPAAMYLAAAGIGTIGIVDMDEVDASNLQRQILHNIDRIGDRKVESAKKTLQLLNPDVKVIAYDTRLEASNIMDIIAGYDVIVDGADNFPSRYLLNDASIKLGIPVVHGSIFRFEGMVTVFDPKNGPTYRDMVPEPPPAELAPSCAEAGVLGVLPGIVGSIQALETIKVLLGLGESLSGRILAIDTTEMTFRTFKLRPDPSNQVTYANRDRIEVRDLEGACAPWLSH
;
A
#
# COMPACT_ATOMS: atom_id res chain seq x y z
N LEU A 1 33.78 -10.64 23.63
CA LEU A 1 33.02 -11.06 22.45
C LEU A 1 33.28 -12.52 22.09
N HIS A 2 34.53 -12.98 22.13
CA HIS A 2 34.86 -14.41 21.96
C HIS A 2 34.17 -15.30 22.99
N GLU A 3 34.11 -14.88 24.23
CA GLU A 3 33.38 -15.56 25.32
C GLU A 3 31.86 -15.64 25.06
N LEU A 4 31.34 -14.75 24.22
CA LEU A 4 29.93 -14.72 23.78
C LEU A 4 29.71 -15.48 22.48
N GLY A 5 30.70 -16.23 21.98
CA GLY A 5 30.59 -17.09 20.81
C GLY A 5 30.84 -16.41 19.46
N TYR A 6 31.24 -15.13 19.43
CA TYR A 6 31.58 -14.47 18.17
C TYR A 6 33.00 -14.90 17.71
N THR A 7 33.06 -15.51 16.54
CA THR A 7 34.32 -16.06 15.97
C THR A 7 35.08 -15.08 15.09
N ASN A 8 34.40 -14.06 14.56
CA ASN A 8 35.00 -13.07 13.65
C ASN A 8 34.91 -11.67 14.28
N VAL A 9 35.86 -11.36 15.16
CA VAL A 9 35.89 -10.09 15.89
C VAL A 9 37.12 -9.31 15.48
N VAL A 10 36.92 -8.06 15.02
CA VAL A 10 38.00 -7.14 14.69
C VAL A 10 37.96 -5.91 15.57
N SER A 11 39.13 -5.40 15.95
CA SER A 11 39.27 -4.13 16.66
C SER A 11 39.60 -3.03 15.65
N VAL A 12 38.87 -1.92 15.71
CA VAL A 12 39.09 -0.77 14.81
C VAL A 12 40.13 0.17 15.49
N ALA A 13 41.30 0.28 14.89
CA ALA A 13 42.34 1.18 15.34
C ALA A 13 41.88 2.65 15.30
N GLY A 14 41.93 3.34 16.44
CA GLY A 14 41.41 4.71 16.60
C GLY A 14 39.94 4.81 16.97
N GLY A 15 39.26 3.66 17.14
CA GLY A 15 37.89 3.60 17.65
C GLY A 15 36.84 4.17 16.71
N PHE A 16 35.64 4.29 17.23
CA PHE A 16 34.46 4.72 16.46
C PHE A 16 34.55 6.16 15.99
N GLN A 17 35.24 7.04 16.73
CA GLN A 17 35.38 8.44 16.32
C GLN A 17 36.20 8.55 15.02
N LYS A 18 37.35 7.86 14.95
CA LYS A 18 38.16 7.81 13.74
C LYS A 18 37.42 7.22 12.55
N TRP A 19 36.59 6.18 12.77
CA TRP A 19 35.70 5.59 11.75
C TRP A 19 34.76 6.63 11.13
N LYS A 20 34.17 7.52 11.97
CA LYS A 20 33.32 8.62 11.52
C LYS A 20 34.11 9.69 10.76
N ASP A 21 35.25 10.11 11.31
CA ASP A 21 36.09 11.17 10.75
C ASP A 21 36.64 10.79 9.36
N GLU A 22 36.82 9.47 9.10
CA GLU A 22 37.20 8.93 7.81
C GLU A 22 36.00 8.82 6.82
N GLY A 23 34.80 9.32 7.19
CA GLY A 23 33.62 9.28 6.34
C GLY A 23 33.04 7.88 6.07
N ARG A 24 33.41 6.89 6.89
CA ARG A 24 32.93 5.51 6.72
C ARG A 24 31.48 5.39 7.14
N THR A 25 30.76 4.48 6.49
CA THR A 25 29.34 4.22 6.78
C THR A 25 29.17 3.68 8.21
N TRP A 26 28.24 4.27 8.92
CA TRP A 26 27.82 3.81 10.24
C TRP A 26 26.34 4.04 10.43
N ARG A 27 25.70 3.27 11.30
CA ARG A 27 24.29 3.43 11.64
C ARG A 27 24.17 3.60 13.15
N THR A 28 23.35 4.53 13.58
CA THR A 28 22.88 4.55 14.96
C THR A 28 21.95 3.36 15.15
N PRO A 29 22.14 2.53 16.18
CA PRO A 29 21.18 1.48 16.49
C PRO A 29 19.77 2.07 16.62
N ALA A 30 18.78 1.41 16.05
CA ALA A 30 17.39 1.79 16.20
C ALA A 30 17.00 1.71 17.69
N VAL A 31 16.56 2.84 18.26
CA VAL A 31 16.12 2.91 19.65
C VAL A 31 14.61 3.04 19.67
N LEU A 32 13.92 1.97 20.04
CA LEU A 32 12.49 1.99 20.30
C LEU A 32 12.23 2.37 21.77
N THR A 33 11.16 3.12 22.02
CA THR A 33 10.70 3.39 23.39
C THR A 33 10.25 2.09 24.08
N ALA A 34 10.06 2.12 25.40
CA ALA A 34 9.56 0.97 26.13
C ALA A 34 8.15 0.57 25.67
N GLU A 35 7.28 1.55 25.41
CA GLU A 35 5.93 1.37 24.89
C GLU A 35 5.94 0.74 23.50
N GLN A 36 6.82 1.21 22.60
CA GLN A 36 7.00 0.66 21.26
C GLN A 36 7.53 -0.77 21.31
N ARG A 37 8.52 -1.06 22.19
CA ARG A 37 9.01 -2.43 22.39
C ARG A 37 7.91 -3.37 22.85
N ASN A 38 7.06 -2.93 23.76
CA ASN A 38 5.91 -3.71 24.23
C ASN A 38 4.88 -3.91 23.11
N ARG A 39 4.49 -2.84 22.41
CA ARG A 39 3.51 -2.89 21.31
C ARG A 39 3.93 -3.81 20.19
N TYR A 40 5.17 -3.69 19.72
CA TYR A 40 5.68 -4.42 18.56
C TYR A 40 6.49 -5.67 18.92
N GLN A 41 6.41 -6.14 20.16
CA GLN A 41 7.20 -7.27 20.65
C GLN A 41 7.11 -8.50 19.73
N ARG A 42 5.92 -8.82 19.21
CA ARG A 42 5.71 -9.99 18.35
C ARG A 42 6.40 -9.85 16.99
N HIS A 43 6.51 -8.65 16.45
CA HIS A 43 7.30 -8.36 15.25
C HIS A 43 8.80 -8.45 15.53
N ILE A 44 9.24 -7.87 16.65
CA ILE A 44 10.65 -7.82 17.03
C ILE A 44 11.22 -9.23 17.28
N LEU A 45 10.40 -10.17 17.72
CA LEU A 45 10.81 -11.57 17.93
C LEU A 45 11.05 -12.34 16.63
N LEU A 46 10.54 -11.86 15.48
CA LEU A 46 10.82 -12.45 14.17
C LEU A 46 12.23 -12.02 13.75
N PRO A 47 13.18 -12.95 13.51
CA PRO A 47 14.56 -12.60 13.12
C PRO A 47 14.62 -11.74 11.86
N GLU A 48 13.68 -11.95 10.92
CA GLU A 48 13.59 -11.24 9.67
C GLU A 48 13.10 -9.78 9.82
N VAL A 49 12.46 -9.45 10.93
CA VAL A 49 11.99 -8.10 11.26
C VAL A 49 12.93 -7.45 12.28
N GLY A 50 13.02 -8.02 13.49
CA GLY A 50 13.85 -7.49 14.56
C GLY A 50 13.52 -6.03 14.94
N VAL A 51 14.41 -5.43 15.72
CA VAL A 51 14.32 -4.00 16.08
C VAL A 51 14.56 -3.09 14.87
N GLU A 52 15.45 -3.49 13.97
CA GLU A 52 15.78 -2.70 12.76
C GLU A 52 14.61 -2.64 11.80
N GLY A 53 13.99 -3.78 11.51
CA GLY A 53 12.81 -3.83 10.64
C GLY A 53 11.64 -3.03 11.23
N GLN A 54 11.38 -3.16 12.54
CA GLN A 54 10.33 -2.38 13.19
C GLN A 54 10.63 -0.87 13.15
N SER A 55 11.88 -0.46 13.34
CA SER A 55 12.28 0.93 13.20
C SER A 55 12.10 1.44 11.75
N LYS A 56 12.34 0.59 10.76
CA LYS A 56 12.10 0.90 9.36
C LYS A 56 10.61 1.12 9.10
N LEU A 57 9.72 0.27 9.63
CA LEU A 57 8.28 0.48 9.54
C LEU A 57 7.84 1.81 10.16
N LEU A 58 8.34 2.14 11.36
CA LEU A 58 8.05 3.39 12.06
C LEU A 58 8.54 4.64 11.30
N SER A 59 9.52 4.51 10.43
CA SER A 59 10.00 5.61 9.57
C SER A 59 9.36 5.63 8.18
N SER A 60 8.63 4.58 7.81
CA SER A 60 8.03 4.43 6.49
C SER A 60 6.75 5.22 6.34
N LYS A 61 6.44 5.58 5.09
CA LYS A 61 5.26 6.32 4.70
C LYS A 61 4.49 5.54 3.64
N VAL A 62 3.23 5.24 3.91
CA VAL A 62 2.34 4.51 3.01
C VAL A 62 1.13 5.37 2.68
N LEU A 63 0.78 5.45 1.39
CA LEU A 63 -0.45 6.08 0.94
C LEU A 63 -1.48 5.00 0.62
N LEU A 64 -2.70 5.15 1.12
CA LEU A 64 -3.85 4.35 0.71
C LEU A 64 -4.73 5.18 -0.23
N LEU A 65 -5.01 4.66 -1.39
CA LEU A 65 -6.02 5.17 -2.30
C LEU A 65 -7.35 4.47 -1.97
N GLY A 66 -8.23 5.17 -1.28
CA GLY A 66 -9.52 4.71 -0.80
C GLY A 66 -9.51 4.25 0.67
N ALA A 67 -10.52 4.68 1.42
CA ALA A 67 -10.88 4.24 2.77
C ALA A 67 -12.08 3.28 2.75
N GLY A 68 -12.29 2.61 1.63
CA GLY A 68 -13.39 1.69 1.36
C GLY A 68 -13.14 0.27 1.86
N GLY A 69 -13.71 -0.72 1.17
CA GLY A 69 -13.62 -2.13 1.56
C GLY A 69 -12.21 -2.69 1.63
N LEU A 70 -11.37 -2.43 0.61
CA LEU A 70 -9.97 -2.86 0.57
C LEU A 70 -9.09 -2.01 1.49
N GLY A 71 -9.28 -0.69 1.46
CA GLY A 71 -8.50 0.24 2.28
C GLY A 71 -8.71 0.04 3.78
N SER A 72 -9.90 -0.36 4.22
CA SER A 72 -10.21 -0.55 5.63
C SER A 72 -9.31 -1.58 6.33
N PRO A 73 -9.26 -2.85 5.92
CA PRO A 73 -8.37 -3.82 6.55
C PRO A 73 -6.89 -3.49 6.31
N ALA A 74 -6.54 -3.00 5.12
CA ALA A 74 -5.16 -2.60 4.84
C ALA A 74 -4.67 -1.51 5.80
N ALA A 75 -5.45 -0.44 5.99
CA ALA A 75 -5.12 0.66 6.90
C ALA A 75 -4.97 0.19 8.35
N MET A 76 -5.91 -0.67 8.82
CA MET A 76 -5.88 -1.18 10.18
C MET A 76 -4.63 -2.02 10.45
N TYR A 77 -4.28 -2.96 9.56
CA TYR A 77 -3.09 -3.79 9.74
C TYR A 77 -1.79 -3.01 9.59
N LEU A 78 -1.71 -2.05 8.67
CA LEU A 78 -0.54 -1.18 8.52
C LEU A 78 -0.35 -0.26 9.74
N ALA A 79 -1.44 0.29 10.28
CA ALA A 79 -1.37 1.07 11.51
C ALA A 79 -0.98 0.21 12.72
N ALA A 80 -1.58 -0.98 12.88
CA ALA A 80 -1.22 -1.93 13.94
C ALA A 80 0.24 -2.36 13.84
N ALA A 81 0.77 -2.54 12.63
CA ALA A 81 2.17 -2.88 12.37
C ALA A 81 3.14 -1.73 12.66
N GLY A 82 2.65 -0.51 12.84
CA GLY A 82 3.47 0.65 13.18
C GLY A 82 4.09 1.34 11.96
N ILE A 83 3.36 1.45 10.85
CA ILE A 83 3.76 2.35 9.76
C ILE A 83 3.73 3.78 10.28
N GLY A 84 4.88 4.48 10.22
CA GLY A 84 5.02 5.79 10.87
C GLY A 84 4.12 6.88 10.29
N THR A 85 3.86 6.86 8.99
CA THR A 85 2.91 7.79 8.35
C THR A 85 1.98 7.04 7.39
N ILE A 86 0.69 7.20 7.56
CA ILE A 86 -0.33 6.68 6.65
C ILE A 86 -1.10 7.86 6.06
N GLY A 87 -0.96 8.07 4.75
CA GLY A 87 -1.84 8.95 3.99
C GLY A 87 -3.07 8.21 3.52
N ILE A 88 -4.22 8.85 3.52
CA ILE A 88 -5.47 8.28 3.02
C ILE A 88 -6.15 9.29 2.10
N VAL A 89 -6.40 8.87 0.86
CA VAL A 89 -7.13 9.68 -0.13
C VAL A 89 -8.51 9.08 -0.34
N ASP A 90 -9.54 9.82 -0.02
CA ASP A 90 -10.94 9.45 -0.25
C ASP A 90 -11.79 10.72 -0.19
N MET A 91 -12.78 10.86 -1.06
CA MET A 91 -13.66 12.03 -1.10
C MET A 91 -15.07 11.75 -0.60
N ASP A 92 -15.37 10.50 -0.25
CA ASP A 92 -16.71 10.09 0.13
C ASP A 92 -17.02 10.33 1.60
N GLU A 93 -18.29 10.21 1.92
CA GLU A 93 -18.82 10.14 3.28
C GLU A 93 -19.11 8.69 3.70
N VAL A 94 -19.14 8.47 4.99
CA VAL A 94 -19.52 7.17 5.55
C VAL A 94 -21.01 6.98 5.37
N ASP A 95 -21.41 5.90 4.72
CA ASP A 95 -22.81 5.51 4.53
C ASP A 95 -23.11 4.17 5.20
N ALA A 96 -24.34 4.01 5.69
CA ALA A 96 -24.76 2.78 6.38
C ALA A 96 -24.61 1.53 5.50
N SER A 97 -24.85 1.63 4.19
CA SER A 97 -24.68 0.53 3.21
C SER A 97 -23.23 0.10 3.03
N ASN A 98 -22.28 0.91 3.47
CA ASN A 98 -20.85 0.62 3.39
C ASN A 98 -20.35 -0.25 4.55
N LEU A 99 -21.02 -0.18 5.71
CA LEU A 99 -20.51 -0.75 6.97
C LEU A 99 -20.38 -2.28 6.96
N GLN A 100 -21.07 -2.97 6.04
CA GLN A 100 -20.97 -4.42 5.88
C GLN A 100 -19.57 -4.87 5.38
N ARG A 101 -18.73 -3.94 4.86
CA ARG A 101 -17.38 -4.24 4.35
C ARG A 101 -16.32 -3.19 4.71
N GLN A 102 -16.71 -1.98 5.08
CA GLN A 102 -15.80 -0.87 5.40
C GLN A 102 -15.61 -0.76 6.91
N ILE A 103 -14.92 -1.76 7.48
CA ILE A 103 -14.76 -1.95 8.94
C ILE A 103 -13.93 -0.87 9.64
N LEU A 104 -13.36 0.06 8.91
CA LEU A 104 -12.66 1.23 9.42
C LEU A 104 -13.64 2.27 10.01
N HIS A 105 -14.91 2.19 9.59
CA HIS A 105 -15.99 3.08 9.97
C HIS A 105 -17.00 2.38 10.88
N ASN A 106 -17.90 3.15 11.50
CA ASN A 106 -18.96 2.64 12.35
C ASN A 106 -20.23 3.51 12.26
N ILE A 107 -21.31 3.08 12.91
CA ILE A 107 -22.63 3.74 12.89
C ILE A 107 -22.56 5.19 13.38
N ASP A 108 -21.75 5.47 14.40
CA ASP A 108 -21.66 6.82 15.01
C ASP A 108 -21.01 7.85 14.07
N ARG A 109 -20.50 7.41 12.94
CA ARG A 109 -19.78 8.24 11.96
C ARG A 109 -20.46 8.30 10.60
N ILE A 110 -21.71 7.85 10.50
CA ILE A 110 -22.50 8.02 9.27
C ILE A 110 -22.63 9.52 8.98
N GLY A 111 -22.26 9.93 7.75
CA GLY A 111 -22.19 11.32 7.30
C GLY A 111 -20.86 12.01 7.56
N ASP A 112 -19.93 11.43 8.36
CA ASP A 112 -18.55 11.94 8.46
C ASP A 112 -17.78 11.68 7.14
N ARG A 113 -16.81 12.53 6.81
CA ARG A 113 -15.85 12.24 5.72
C ARG A 113 -15.09 10.96 6.04
N LYS A 114 -14.99 10.03 5.07
CA LYS A 114 -14.31 8.73 5.28
C LYS A 114 -12.88 8.90 5.77
N VAL A 115 -12.13 9.87 5.25
CA VAL A 115 -10.74 10.14 5.67
C VAL A 115 -10.64 10.56 7.13
N GLU A 116 -11.58 11.36 7.64
CA GLU A 116 -11.60 11.79 9.04
C GLU A 116 -12.06 10.65 9.97
N SER A 117 -13.04 9.86 9.54
CA SER A 117 -13.45 8.66 10.26
C SER A 117 -12.31 7.65 10.36
N ALA A 118 -11.59 7.40 9.26
CA ALA A 118 -10.42 6.55 9.22
C ALA A 118 -9.32 7.03 10.18
N LYS A 119 -8.98 8.31 10.13
CA LYS A 119 -7.99 8.93 11.01
C LYS A 119 -8.33 8.70 12.49
N LYS A 120 -9.57 8.93 12.90
CA LYS A 120 -10.02 8.68 14.28
C LYS A 120 -9.79 7.22 14.68
N THR A 121 -10.14 6.26 13.82
CA THR A 121 -9.99 4.82 14.11
C THR A 121 -8.53 4.44 14.24
N LEU A 122 -7.68 4.85 13.30
CA LEU A 122 -6.27 4.46 13.28
C LEU A 122 -5.48 5.07 14.44
N GLN A 123 -5.77 6.31 14.83
CA GLN A 123 -5.14 6.95 15.99
C GLN A 123 -5.53 6.30 17.33
N LEU A 124 -6.77 5.78 17.45
CA LEU A 124 -7.19 5.00 18.62
C LEU A 124 -6.53 3.62 18.65
N LEU A 125 -6.26 3.03 17.49
CA LEU A 125 -5.58 1.74 17.39
C LEU A 125 -4.08 1.87 17.72
N ASN A 126 -3.41 2.88 17.17
CA ASN A 126 -1.97 3.07 17.34
C ASN A 126 -1.58 4.56 17.35
N PRO A 127 -1.26 5.13 18.53
CA PRO A 127 -0.89 6.54 18.66
C PRO A 127 0.48 6.88 18.04
N ASP A 128 1.31 5.89 17.71
CA ASP A 128 2.60 6.11 17.04
C ASP A 128 2.43 6.49 15.55
N VAL A 129 1.23 6.28 14.99
CA VAL A 129 0.97 6.49 13.56
C VAL A 129 0.46 7.88 13.28
N LYS A 130 1.17 8.62 12.43
CA LYS A 130 0.70 9.88 11.86
C LYS A 130 -0.24 9.61 10.70
N VAL A 131 -1.51 9.99 10.81
CA VAL A 131 -2.49 9.86 9.73
C VAL A 131 -2.69 11.21 9.04
N ILE A 132 -2.50 11.24 7.72
CA ILE A 132 -2.73 12.40 6.86
C ILE A 132 -3.98 12.13 6.03
N ALA A 133 -5.02 12.93 6.24
CA ALA A 133 -6.28 12.84 5.51
C ALA A 133 -6.23 13.76 4.29
N TYR A 134 -6.49 13.19 3.10
CA TYR A 134 -6.67 13.92 1.86
C TYR A 134 -8.13 13.76 1.42
N ASP A 135 -8.96 14.71 1.82
CA ASP A 135 -10.38 14.76 1.43
C ASP A 135 -10.50 15.32 0.01
N THR A 136 -10.15 14.49 -0.96
CA THR A 136 -10.14 14.85 -2.36
C THR A 136 -10.16 13.62 -3.26
N ARG A 137 -10.56 13.83 -4.52
CA ARG A 137 -10.33 12.87 -5.60
C ARG A 137 -8.91 13.02 -6.13
N LEU A 138 -8.27 11.91 -6.51
CA LEU A 138 -7.04 11.99 -7.29
C LEU A 138 -7.35 12.39 -8.73
N GLU A 139 -6.66 13.42 -9.18
CA GLU A 139 -6.73 13.98 -10.52
C GLU A 139 -5.31 14.31 -11.00
N ALA A 140 -5.15 14.49 -12.31
CA ALA A 140 -3.86 14.83 -12.90
C ALA A 140 -3.25 16.12 -12.29
N SER A 141 -4.11 17.04 -11.81
CA SER A 141 -3.72 18.31 -11.20
C SER A 141 -3.10 18.18 -9.81
N ASN A 142 -3.38 17.09 -9.06
CA ASN A 142 -2.98 16.96 -7.65
C ASN A 142 -2.19 15.68 -7.34
N ILE A 143 -2.28 14.65 -8.18
CA ILE A 143 -1.72 13.33 -7.86
C ILE A 143 -0.22 13.37 -7.59
N MET A 144 0.55 14.14 -8.38
CA MET A 144 2.00 14.18 -8.25
C MET A 144 2.42 14.73 -6.89
N ASP A 145 1.73 15.76 -6.39
CA ASP A 145 2.02 16.37 -5.09
C ASP A 145 1.58 15.46 -3.92
N ILE A 146 0.44 14.79 -4.07
CA ILE A 146 -0.11 13.91 -3.02
C ILE A 146 0.76 12.67 -2.85
N ILE A 147 1.16 11.99 -3.93
CA ILE A 147 1.92 10.73 -3.82
C ILE A 147 3.42 10.94 -3.58
N ALA A 148 3.94 12.15 -3.80
CA ALA A 148 5.34 12.44 -3.60
C ALA A 148 5.77 12.20 -2.14
N GLY A 149 6.87 11.48 -1.97
CA GLY A 149 7.47 11.22 -0.67
C GLY A 149 6.84 10.08 0.13
N TYR A 150 5.92 9.32 -0.45
CA TYR A 150 5.51 8.02 0.07
C TYR A 150 6.40 6.91 -0.49
N ASP A 151 6.65 5.89 0.33
CA ASP A 151 7.51 4.76 -0.02
C ASP A 151 6.76 3.68 -0.82
N VAL A 152 5.46 3.49 -0.52
CA VAL A 152 4.56 2.52 -1.16
C VAL A 152 3.16 3.09 -1.22
N ILE A 153 2.42 2.75 -2.28
CA ILE A 153 1.00 3.07 -2.41
C ILE A 153 0.19 1.77 -2.37
N VAL A 154 -0.89 1.76 -1.59
CA VAL A 154 -1.88 0.67 -1.58
C VAL A 154 -3.07 1.12 -2.41
N ASP A 155 -3.32 0.42 -3.50
CA ASP A 155 -4.43 0.71 -4.41
C ASP A 155 -5.69 -0.03 -3.97
N GLY A 156 -6.63 0.71 -3.45
CA GLY A 156 -8.00 0.29 -3.15
C GLY A 156 -9.04 0.95 -4.05
N ALA A 157 -8.63 1.51 -5.21
CA ALA A 157 -9.55 2.14 -6.16
C ALA A 157 -10.53 1.12 -6.74
N ASP A 158 -11.76 1.54 -6.94
CA ASP A 158 -12.85 0.77 -7.51
C ASP A 158 -13.13 1.10 -8.98
N ASN A 159 -12.31 1.96 -9.60
CA ASN A 159 -12.52 2.43 -10.96
C ASN A 159 -11.23 2.47 -11.78
N PHE A 160 -11.36 2.27 -13.09
CA PHE A 160 -10.23 2.23 -14.02
C PHE A 160 -9.52 3.57 -14.17
N PRO A 161 -10.18 4.73 -14.30
CA PRO A 161 -9.50 6.02 -14.44
C PRO A 161 -8.48 6.28 -13.33
N SER A 162 -8.85 6.05 -12.08
CA SER A 162 -7.94 6.21 -10.94
C SER A 162 -6.74 5.27 -11.00
N ARG A 163 -6.92 4.03 -11.48
CA ARG A 163 -5.83 3.06 -11.62
C ARG A 163 -4.82 3.43 -12.69
N TYR A 164 -5.28 3.92 -13.85
CA TYR A 164 -4.38 4.39 -14.90
C TYR A 164 -3.64 5.65 -14.50
N LEU A 165 -4.34 6.60 -13.89
CA LEU A 165 -3.75 7.81 -13.36
C LEU A 165 -2.67 7.49 -12.32
N LEU A 166 -2.99 6.60 -11.37
CA LEU A 166 -2.04 6.14 -10.35
C LEU A 166 -0.84 5.41 -10.97
N ASN A 167 -1.08 4.52 -11.95
CA ASN A 167 -0.01 3.83 -12.67
C ASN A 167 0.99 4.81 -13.26
N ASP A 168 0.51 5.77 -14.04
CA ASP A 168 1.37 6.71 -14.78
C ASP A 168 2.16 7.59 -13.80
N ALA A 169 1.52 8.10 -12.75
CA ALA A 169 2.15 8.91 -11.73
C ALA A 169 3.17 8.10 -10.88
N SER A 170 2.83 6.86 -10.50
CA SER A 170 3.71 5.99 -9.73
C SER A 170 4.97 5.61 -10.51
N ILE A 171 4.85 5.34 -11.81
CA ILE A 171 5.99 5.08 -12.69
C ILE A 171 6.89 6.30 -12.77
N LYS A 172 6.31 7.49 -12.94
CA LYS A 172 7.08 8.74 -13.03
C LYS A 172 7.94 8.99 -11.80
N LEU A 173 7.43 8.67 -10.61
CA LEU A 173 8.14 8.81 -9.34
C LEU A 173 8.91 7.55 -8.92
N GLY A 174 8.68 6.42 -9.57
CA GLY A 174 9.29 5.13 -9.23
C GLY A 174 8.83 4.58 -7.88
N ILE A 175 7.56 4.81 -7.53
CA ILE A 175 6.93 4.35 -6.28
C ILE A 175 6.18 3.04 -6.55
N PRO A 176 6.45 1.95 -5.80
CA PRO A 176 5.71 0.70 -5.96
C PRO A 176 4.25 0.83 -5.51
N VAL A 177 3.37 0.12 -6.22
CA VAL A 177 1.94 0.07 -5.94
C VAL A 177 1.53 -1.35 -5.60
N VAL A 178 0.93 -1.55 -4.43
CA VAL A 178 0.31 -2.82 -4.03
C VAL A 178 -1.16 -2.78 -4.44
N HIS A 179 -1.44 -3.41 -5.56
CA HIS A 179 -2.76 -3.42 -6.18
C HIS A 179 -3.63 -4.55 -5.63
N GLY A 180 -4.89 -4.25 -5.34
CA GLY A 180 -5.93 -5.20 -5.02
C GLY A 180 -7.18 -4.94 -5.85
N SER A 181 -7.86 -6.00 -6.23
CA SER A 181 -9.20 -5.90 -6.82
C SER A 181 -10.08 -7.05 -6.38
N ILE A 182 -11.38 -6.80 -6.38
CA ILE A 182 -12.41 -7.76 -5.97
C ILE A 182 -13.59 -7.71 -6.93
N PHE A 183 -14.20 -8.86 -7.15
CA PHE A 183 -15.42 -8.97 -7.92
C PHE A 183 -16.24 -10.16 -7.42
N ARG A 184 -17.44 -9.91 -6.89
CA ARG A 184 -18.32 -10.93 -6.32
C ARG A 184 -17.63 -11.79 -5.24
N PHE A 185 -17.10 -12.95 -5.63
CA PHE A 185 -16.41 -13.93 -4.77
C PHE A 185 -14.92 -14.06 -5.12
N GLU A 186 -14.45 -13.32 -6.12
CA GLU A 186 -13.08 -13.39 -6.61
C GLU A 186 -12.27 -12.18 -6.15
N GLY A 187 -11.02 -12.42 -5.83
CA GLY A 187 -10.05 -11.39 -5.47
C GLY A 187 -8.74 -11.55 -6.20
N MET A 188 -8.02 -10.45 -6.33
CA MET A 188 -6.69 -10.43 -6.93
C MET A 188 -5.78 -9.49 -6.18
N VAL A 189 -4.51 -9.90 -5.99
CA VAL A 189 -3.44 -9.04 -5.47
C VAL A 189 -2.20 -9.18 -6.32
N THR A 190 -1.53 -8.06 -6.60
CA THR A 190 -0.22 -8.00 -7.23
C THR A 190 0.56 -6.77 -6.74
N VAL A 191 1.85 -6.75 -7.01
CA VAL A 191 2.71 -5.57 -6.76
C VAL A 191 3.24 -5.08 -8.11
N PHE A 192 2.96 -3.84 -8.43
CA PHE A 192 3.57 -3.14 -9.54
C PHE A 192 4.80 -2.40 -9.03
N ASP A 193 5.99 -2.87 -9.41
CA ASP A 193 7.25 -2.22 -9.10
C ASP A 193 7.80 -1.57 -10.37
N PRO A 194 7.64 -0.25 -10.52
CA PRO A 194 8.04 0.43 -11.75
C PRO A 194 9.50 0.26 -12.12
N LYS A 195 10.38 0.05 -11.14
CA LYS A 195 11.83 -0.05 -11.34
C LYS A 195 12.29 -1.44 -11.71
N ASN A 196 11.60 -2.48 -11.19
CA ASN A 196 12.11 -3.85 -11.24
C ASN A 196 11.10 -4.87 -11.78
N GLY A 197 9.86 -4.45 -12.10
CA GLY A 197 8.80 -5.37 -12.49
C GLY A 197 7.79 -4.77 -13.46
N PRO A 198 6.75 -5.53 -13.78
CA PRO A 198 5.64 -5.07 -14.59
C PRO A 198 4.79 -4.04 -13.84
N THR A 199 4.01 -3.29 -14.61
CA THR A 199 3.13 -2.22 -14.15
C THR A 199 1.67 -2.57 -14.47
N TYR A 200 0.73 -1.70 -14.08
CA TYR A 200 -0.68 -1.93 -14.33
C TYR A 200 -0.99 -2.03 -15.84
N ARG A 201 -0.32 -1.20 -16.68
CA ARG A 201 -0.51 -1.22 -18.14
C ARG A 201 0.05 -2.46 -18.81
N ASP A 202 0.95 -3.21 -18.17
CA ASP A 202 1.39 -4.52 -18.64
C ASP A 202 0.32 -5.59 -18.42
N MET A 203 -0.55 -5.41 -17.41
CA MET A 203 -1.68 -6.29 -17.10
C MET A 203 -2.94 -5.91 -17.87
N VAL A 204 -3.23 -4.61 -17.95
CA VAL A 204 -4.41 -4.04 -18.62
C VAL A 204 -3.94 -2.88 -19.49
N PRO A 205 -3.53 -3.14 -20.76
CA PRO A 205 -2.96 -2.11 -21.64
C PRO A 205 -3.91 -0.94 -21.92
N GLU A 206 -5.20 -1.24 -22.11
CA GLU A 206 -6.25 -0.26 -22.40
C GLU A 206 -7.46 -0.45 -21.48
N PRO A 207 -8.16 0.63 -21.11
CA PRO A 207 -9.37 0.51 -20.31
C PRO A 207 -10.40 -0.35 -21.02
N PRO A 208 -10.99 -1.34 -20.33
CA PRO A 208 -12.07 -2.12 -20.91
C PRO A 208 -13.28 -1.20 -21.19
N PRO A 209 -14.11 -1.53 -22.21
CA PRO A 209 -15.37 -0.83 -22.43
C PRO A 209 -16.23 -0.81 -21.15
N ALA A 210 -16.90 0.32 -20.89
CA ALA A 210 -17.68 0.51 -19.65
C ALA A 210 -18.74 -0.59 -19.43
N GLU A 211 -19.28 -1.13 -20.50
CA GLU A 211 -20.29 -2.21 -20.51
C GLU A 211 -19.72 -3.55 -19.98
N LEU A 212 -18.40 -3.75 -20.11
CA LEU A 212 -17.70 -4.98 -19.65
C LEU A 212 -17.06 -4.84 -18.27
N ALA A 213 -17.21 -3.68 -17.65
CA ALA A 213 -16.56 -3.36 -16.38
C ALA A 213 -17.58 -2.81 -15.35
N PRO A 214 -18.58 -3.62 -14.94
CA PRO A 214 -19.55 -3.21 -13.92
C PRO A 214 -18.84 -2.88 -12.63
N SER A 215 -19.30 -1.84 -11.95
CA SER A 215 -18.78 -1.47 -10.63
C SER A 215 -19.10 -2.54 -9.58
N CYS A 216 -18.32 -2.58 -8.49
CA CYS A 216 -18.64 -3.44 -7.34
C CYS A 216 -20.03 -3.14 -6.73
N ALA A 217 -20.52 -1.91 -6.89
CA ALA A 217 -21.85 -1.52 -6.43
C ALA A 217 -22.97 -2.23 -7.24
N GLU A 218 -22.74 -2.43 -8.54
CA GLU A 218 -23.72 -3.10 -9.43
C GLU A 218 -23.62 -4.62 -9.36
N ALA A 219 -22.40 -5.16 -9.23
CA ALA A 219 -22.18 -6.61 -9.25
C ALA A 219 -22.39 -7.28 -7.89
N GLY A 220 -22.38 -6.51 -6.79
CA GLY A 220 -22.34 -7.02 -5.42
C GLY A 220 -20.98 -7.56 -5.02
N VAL A 221 -20.71 -7.64 -3.72
CA VAL A 221 -19.50 -8.22 -3.15
C VAL A 221 -19.78 -8.80 -1.77
N LEU A 222 -19.23 -9.97 -1.49
CA LEU A 222 -19.27 -10.56 -0.16
C LEU A 222 -18.37 -9.75 0.79
N GLY A 223 -18.94 -9.17 1.86
CA GLY A 223 -18.26 -8.18 2.71
C GLY A 223 -16.95 -8.63 3.34
N VAL A 224 -16.73 -9.92 3.55
CA VAL A 224 -15.48 -10.48 4.08
C VAL A 224 -14.35 -10.54 3.02
N LEU A 225 -14.69 -10.59 1.73
CA LEU A 225 -13.70 -10.72 0.66
C LEU A 225 -12.69 -9.55 0.63
N PRO A 226 -13.10 -8.28 0.69
CA PRO A 226 -12.14 -7.18 0.82
C PRO A 226 -11.29 -7.28 2.08
N GLY A 227 -11.79 -7.91 3.15
CA GLY A 227 -11.01 -8.21 4.36
C GLY A 227 -9.81 -9.12 4.07
N ILE A 228 -10.01 -10.17 3.28
CA ILE A 228 -8.95 -11.10 2.85
C ILE A 228 -7.95 -10.37 1.95
N VAL A 229 -8.44 -9.75 0.89
CA VAL A 229 -7.60 -9.09 -0.13
C VAL A 229 -6.81 -7.92 0.47
N GLY A 230 -7.46 -7.03 1.24
CA GLY A 230 -6.79 -5.88 1.86
C GLY A 230 -5.77 -6.28 2.94
N SER A 231 -5.99 -7.41 3.64
CA SER A 231 -4.98 -7.96 4.56
C SER A 231 -3.74 -8.46 3.81
N ILE A 232 -3.92 -9.07 2.64
CA ILE A 232 -2.82 -9.48 1.78
C ILE A 232 -2.10 -8.25 1.20
N GLN A 233 -2.83 -7.18 0.84
CA GLN A 233 -2.21 -5.92 0.44
C GLN A 233 -1.35 -5.32 1.57
N ALA A 234 -1.81 -5.35 2.81
CA ALA A 234 -1.01 -4.91 3.96
C ALA A 234 0.25 -5.75 4.13
N LEU A 235 0.15 -7.08 4.01
CA LEU A 235 1.28 -8.00 4.07
C LEU A 235 2.31 -7.71 2.96
N GLU A 236 1.88 -7.57 1.71
CA GLU A 236 2.77 -7.24 0.59
C GLU A 236 3.42 -5.87 0.76
N THR A 237 2.69 -4.89 1.30
CA THR A 237 3.25 -3.57 1.63
C THR A 237 4.40 -3.69 2.63
N ILE A 238 4.23 -4.46 3.71
CA ILE A 238 5.28 -4.71 4.70
C ILE A 238 6.47 -5.44 4.08
N LYS A 239 6.22 -6.45 3.23
CA LYS A 239 7.27 -7.18 2.50
C LYS A 239 8.08 -6.25 1.60
N VAL A 240 7.43 -5.38 0.84
CA VAL A 240 8.10 -4.39 -0.03
C VAL A 240 8.95 -3.43 0.81
N LEU A 241 8.40 -2.90 1.89
CA LEU A 241 9.10 -1.96 2.77
C LEU A 241 10.34 -2.59 3.41
N LEU A 242 10.22 -3.81 3.90
CA LEU A 242 11.31 -4.50 4.61
C LEU A 242 12.26 -5.26 3.70
N GLY A 243 11.85 -5.56 2.46
CA GLY A 243 12.58 -6.45 1.56
C GLY A 243 12.49 -7.91 2.00
N LEU A 244 11.32 -8.33 2.52
CA LEU A 244 11.11 -9.69 3.03
C LEU A 244 10.64 -10.64 1.94
N GLY A 245 11.33 -11.77 1.82
CA GLY A 245 10.97 -12.85 0.92
C GLY A 245 10.80 -12.37 -0.53
N GLU A 246 9.90 -13.02 -1.27
CA GLU A 246 9.54 -12.64 -2.64
C GLU A 246 8.20 -11.90 -2.63
N SER A 247 8.19 -10.64 -3.09
CA SER A 247 6.94 -9.89 -3.27
C SER A 247 6.13 -10.45 -4.45
N LEU A 248 4.88 -10.02 -4.58
CA LEU A 248 4.04 -10.34 -5.76
C LEU A 248 4.42 -9.51 -7.00
N SER A 249 5.58 -8.86 -7.05
CA SER A 249 6.06 -8.23 -8.29
C SER A 249 6.33 -9.29 -9.36
N GLY A 250 5.75 -9.11 -10.55
CA GLY A 250 5.79 -10.10 -11.63
C GLY A 250 4.89 -11.32 -11.42
N ARG A 251 4.00 -11.29 -10.43
CA ARG A 251 3.04 -12.35 -10.12
C ARG A 251 1.69 -11.79 -9.73
N ILE A 252 0.64 -12.47 -10.13
CA ILE A 252 -0.74 -12.17 -9.71
C ILE A 252 -1.22 -13.30 -8.81
N LEU A 253 -1.60 -12.99 -7.58
CA LEU A 253 -2.32 -13.91 -6.71
C LEU A 253 -3.82 -13.77 -7.00
N ALA A 254 -4.43 -14.78 -7.59
CA ALA A 254 -5.86 -14.89 -7.79
C ALA A 254 -6.49 -15.73 -6.68
N ILE A 255 -7.61 -15.27 -6.16
CA ILE A 255 -8.33 -15.84 -5.03
C ILE A 255 -9.76 -16.12 -5.48
N ASP A 256 -10.19 -17.35 -5.35
CA ASP A 256 -11.60 -17.76 -5.48
C ASP A 256 -12.09 -18.21 -4.11
N THR A 257 -13.01 -17.47 -3.52
CA THR A 257 -13.52 -17.77 -2.17
C THR A 257 -14.64 -18.77 -2.16
N THR A 258 -15.24 -19.11 -3.29
CA THR A 258 -16.23 -20.20 -3.38
C THR A 258 -15.57 -21.55 -3.32
N GLU A 259 -14.45 -21.72 -4.00
CA GLU A 259 -13.65 -22.95 -4.01
C GLU A 259 -12.48 -22.90 -3.01
N MET A 260 -12.28 -21.77 -2.31
CA MET A 260 -11.14 -21.54 -1.41
C MET A 260 -9.79 -21.84 -2.08
N THR A 261 -9.64 -21.45 -3.33
CA THR A 261 -8.40 -21.64 -4.08
C THR A 261 -7.59 -20.34 -4.20
N PHE A 262 -6.29 -20.48 -4.04
CA PHE A 262 -5.29 -19.43 -4.21
C PHE A 262 -4.32 -19.86 -5.29
N ARG A 263 -4.32 -19.14 -6.42
CA ARG A 263 -3.48 -19.47 -7.57
C ARG A 263 -2.58 -18.30 -7.92
N THR A 264 -1.33 -18.60 -8.23
CA THR A 264 -0.37 -17.56 -8.65
C THR A 264 -0.09 -17.70 -10.14
N PHE A 265 -0.24 -16.60 -10.87
CA PHE A 265 0.07 -16.49 -12.29
C PHE A 265 1.28 -15.58 -12.48
N LYS A 266 2.08 -15.84 -13.51
CA LYS A 266 3.18 -14.94 -13.89
C LYS A 266 2.61 -13.73 -14.64
N LEU A 267 3.02 -12.54 -14.23
CA LEU A 267 2.81 -11.30 -14.95
C LEU A 267 4.16 -10.86 -15.55
N ARG A 268 4.20 -10.67 -16.85
CA ARG A 268 5.41 -10.24 -17.56
C ARG A 268 5.24 -8.82 -18.09
N PRO A 269 6.32 -8.04 -18.18
CA PRO A 269 6.29 -6.78 -18.91
C PRO A 269 5.86 -7.00 -20.36
N ASP A 270 4.96 -6.14 -20.86
CA ASP A 270 4.56 -6.11 -22.26
C ASP A 270 5.59 -5.30 -23.07
N PRO A 271 6.26 -5.89 -24.07
CA PRO A 271 7.23 -5.17 -24.90
C PRO A 271 6.63 -3.97 -25.66
N SER A 272 5.33 -3.96 -25.88
CA SER A 272 4.61 -2.86 -26.55
C SER A 272 4.29 -1.69 -25.61
N ASN A 273 4.33 -1.91 -24.29
CA ASN A 273 4.05 -0.88 -23.30
C ASN A 273 5.14 0.22 -23.33
N GLN A 274 4.74 1.44 -23.68
CA GLN A 274 5.61 2.62 -23.69
C GLN A 274 5.62 3.38 -22.37
N VAL A 275 4.68 3.09 -21.46
CA VAL A 275 4.58 3.73 -20.14
C VAL A 275 5.40 2.93 -19.13
N THR A 276 6.71 3.14 -19.16
CA THR A 276 7.70 2.40 -18.35
C THR A 276 8.61 3.35 -17.58
N TYR A 277 9.29 2.83 -16.54
CA TYR A 277 10.24 3.64 -15.76
C TYR A 277 11.41 4.17 -16.62
N ALA A 278 11.82 3.43 -17.64
CA ALA A 278 12.84 3.89 -18.58
C ALA A 278 12.38 5.14 -19.37
N ASN A 279 11.10 5.25 -19.63
CA ASN A 279 10.49 6.36 -20.37
C ASN A 279 9.82 7.42 -19.46
N ARG A 280 10.02 7.35 -18.13
CA ARG A 280 9.29 8.16 -17.14
C ARG A 280 9.27 9.67 -17.40
N ASP A 281 10.36 10.21 -17.96
CA ASP A 281 10.48 11.65 -18.25
C ASP A 281 9.52 12.11 -19.36
N ARG A 282 9.07 11.18 -20.21
CA ARG A 282 8.12 11.44 -21.32
C ARG A 282 6.67 11.15 -20.94
N ILE A 283 6.43 10.57 -19.76
CA ILE A 283 5.07 10.25 -19.30
C ILE A 283 4.36 11.55 -18.95
N GLU A 284 3.24 11.77 -19.58
CA GLU A 284 2.27 12.80 -19.22
C GLU A 284 1.17 12.18 -18.37
N VAL A 285 1.07 12.63 -17.12
CA VAL A 285 0.01 12.20 -16.22
C VAL A 285 -1.26 12.96 -16.58
N ARG A 286 -2.27 12.23 -17.05
CA ARG A 286 -3.54 12.79 -17.54
C ARG A 286 -4.73 12.06 -16.95
N ASP A 287 -5.83 12.77 -16.78
CA ASP A 287 -7.11 12.14 -16.51
C ASP A 287 -7.61 11.44 -17.77
N LEU A 288 -8.18 10.22 -17.62
CA LEU A 288 -8.80 9.53 -18.74
C LEU A 288 -10.14 10.19 -19.06
N GLU A 289 -10.21 10.79 -20.25
CA GLU A 289 -11.45 11.35 -20.78
C GLU A 289 -12.43 10.22 -21.18
N GLY A 290 -13.71 10.39 -20.83
CA GLY A 290 -14.80 9.51 -21.29
C GLY A 290 -15.05 8.23 -20.47
N ALA A 291 -14.23 7.94 -19.46
CA ALA A 291 -14.45 6.77 -18.59
C ALA A 291 -15.33 7.08 -17.35
N CYS A 292 -15.76 8.31 -17.19
CA CYS A 292 -16.76 8.73 -16.21
C CYS A 292 -18.07 9.03 -16.93
N ALA A 293 -18.93 8.05 -17.15
CA ALA A 293 -20.34 8.35 -17.26
C ALA A 293 -20.75 8.98 -15.90
N PRO A 294 -21.43 10.16 -15.89
CA PRO A 294 -21.93 10.71 -14.64
C PRO A 294 -22.94 9.69 -14.11
N TRP A 295 -22.57 9.03 -13.00
CA TRP A 295 -23.50 8.20 -12.26
C TRP A 295 -24.57 9.12 -11.72
N LEU A 296 -25.72 9.04 -12.36
CA LEU A 296 -26.94 9.71 -11.94
C LEU A 296 -27.18 9.38 -10.47
N SER A 297 -27.15 10.43 -9.65
CA SER A 297 -27.72 10.46 -8.31
C SER A 297 -29.16 9.92 -8.34
N HIS A 298 -29.39 8.78 -7.73
CA HIS A 298 -30.70 8.35 -7.26
C HIS A 298 -30.62 8.00 -5.80
#